data_38749921b1887d01468352bfaf6b793e
#
_entry.id   38749921b1887d01468352bfaf6b793e
#
_cell.length_a   1.000
_cell.length_b   1.000
_cell.length_c   1.000
_cell.angle_alpha   90.00
_cell.angle_beta   90.00
_cell.angle_gamma   90.00
#
_symmetry.space_group_name_H-M   'P 1'
#
loop_
_entity.id
_entity.type
_entity.pdbx_description
1 polymer ?
#
loop_
_entity_poly.entity_id
_entity_poly.type
_entity_poly.pdbx_seq_one_letter_code
_entity_poly.pdbx_strand_id
1 'polypeptide(L)'
;MGTLDHAVGKRYFLTGKFPRGLSASGSSMSTWWANENPGLFTIPNLVIRTEMYNEGLDPRASGLRIQGYEDLSTVLKPLNPDLEPRAELAKALAEVQYSQGCLEKQLDVTTRVTAHRASFEKALAFGGGSVWEYFNFKRNPAPGSSVANVYEAFGINPGNPFSQLGSSGGRAAIAAQALTNGLTQAVSVGVAGGLDTHGDEWAADQVSRQREGWTAIANFIKYMKNTLDPNGKPYWDRMSIVASSDFARTPRINTRGGRDHFLYSGVLIAGAGIKGNQVVGQTRNIDYHGEPIDHSTGKPDEMGAHIRPPDVHATLLEGAGLSYKNVSNQSPVLMQTALKS
;
A
#
# COMPACT_ATOMS: atom_id res chain seq x y z
N MET A 1 -17.68 -5.93 -7.64
CA MET A 1 -16.36 -6.53 -8.05
C MET A 1 -16.45 -7.32 -9.36
N GLY A 2 -17.51 -8.00 -9.70
CA GLY A 2 -17.66 -8.78 -10.94
C GLY A 2 -17.07 -10.20 -10.88
N THR A 3 -16.60 -10.64 -9.72
CA THR A 3 -16.06 -11.99 -9.49
C THR A 3 -16.28 -12.44 -8.06
N LEU A 4 -16.34 -13.74 -7.85
CA LEU A 4 -16.36 -14.43 -6.55
C LEU A 4 -15.08 -15.26 -6.33
N ASP A 5 -14.08 -15.11 -7.18
CA ASP A 5 -12.75 -15.70 -7.04
C ASP A 5 -11.80 -14.75 -6.31
N HIS A 6 -11.18 -15.21 -5.23
CA HIS A 6 -10.30 -14.41 -4.38
C HIS A 6 -9.11 -13.80 -5.13
N ALA A 7 -8.45 -14.59 -5.97
CA ALA A 7 -7.29 -14.12 -6.71
C ALA A 7 -7.67 -13.06 -7.74
N VAL A 8 -8.77 -13.31 -8.47
CA VAL A 8 -9.29 -12.39 -9.49
C VAL A 8 -9.80 -11.10 -8.83
N GLY A 9 -10.59 -11.19 -7.75
CA GLY A 9 -11.12 -10.03 -7.04
C GLY A 9 -10.02 -9.14 -6.46
N LYS A 10 -9.03 -9.74 -5.80
CA LYS A 10 -7.89 -9.02 -5.25
C LYS A 10 -7.08 -8.32 -6.35
N ARG A 11 -6.77 -9.00 -7.45
CA ARG A 11 -6.02 -8.43 -8.57
C ARG A 11 -6.78 -7.30 -9.26
N TYR A 12 -8.08 -7.49 -9.46
CA TYR A 12 -8.93 -6.44 -10.02
C TYR A 12 -8.94 -5.19 -9.13
N PHE A 13 -9.09 -5.37 -7.82
CA PHE A 13 -9.02 -4.21 -6.91
C PHE A 13 -7.65 -3.55 -6.93
N LEU A 14 -6.56 -4.32 -6.87
CA LEU A 14 -5.21 -3.77 -6.83
C LEU A 14 -4.84 -2.98 -8.11
N THR A 15 -5.29 -3.43 -9.28
CA THR A 15 -4.86 -2.86 -10.56
C THR A 15 -5.92 -1.96 -11.23
N GLY A 16 -7.17 -2.02 -10.78
CA GLY A 16 -8.30 -1.36 -11.47
C GLY A 16 -8.65 -1.98 -12.82
N LYS A 17 -7.98 -3.07 -13.22
CA LYS A 17 -8.18 -3.74 -14.51
C LYS A 17 -8.52 -5.20 -14.30
N PHE A 18 -9.59 -5.66 -14.94
CA PHE A 18 -10.03 -7.03 -14.78
C PHE A 18 -8.95 -8.01 -15.27
N PRO A 19 -8.57 -9.02 -14.46
CA PRO A 19 -7.53 -9.98 -14.83
C PRO A 19 -7.85 -10.77 -16.10
N ARG A 20 -6.81 -11.22 -16.78
CA ARG A 20 -6.92 -12.18 -17.88
C ARG A 20 -6.70 -13.60 -17.34
N GLY A 21 -7.78 -14.34 -17.12
CA GLY A 21 -7.70 -15.60 -16.38
C GLY A 21 -7.19 -15.35 -14.95
N LEU A 22 -6.17 -16.08 -14.53
CA LEU A 22 -5.51 -15.91 -13.23
C LEU A 22 -4.36 -14.88 -13.25
N SER A 23 -4.03 -14.28 -14.40
CA SER A 23 -2.95 -13.31 -14.51
C SER A 23 -3.49 -11.89 -14.30
N ALA A 24 -2.84 -11.12 -13.44
CA ALA A 24 -3.14 -9.70 -13.28
C ALA A 24 -2.96 -8.96 -14.61
N SER A 25 -3.75 -7.92 -14.81
CA SER A 25 -3.62 -6.99 -15.92
C SER A 25 -3.41 -5.58 -15.34
N GLY A 26 -2.49 -4.81 -15.92
CA GLY A 26 -2.20 -3.46 -15.47
C GLY A 26 -1.29 -3.39 -14.23
N SER A 27 -0.90 -2.17 -13.88
CA SER A 27 -0.10 -1.89 -12.70
C SER A 27 -0.97 -1.64 -11.48
N SER A 28 -0.46 -2.01 -10.30
CA SER A 28 -1.13 -1.72 -9.04
C SER A 28 -1.19 -0.23 -8.75
N MET A 29 -2.19 0.21 -8.00
CA MET A 29 -2.34 1.60 -7.60
C MET A 29 -1.10 2.14 -6.88
N SER A 30 -0.50 1.37 -5.97
CA SER A 30 0.75 1.74 -5.30
C SER A 30 1.92 1.90 -6.27
N THR A 31 1.94 1.15 -7.37
CA THR A 31 2.96 1.29 -8.43
C THR A 31 2.77 2.58 -9.22
N TRP A 32 1.52 2.98 -9.49
CA TRP A 32 1.24 4.27 -10.11
C TRP A 32 1.75 5.43 -9.26
N TRP A 33 1.46 5.42 -7.95
CA TRP A 33 1.97 6.42 -7.00
C TRP A 33 3.49 6.45 -6.96
N ALA A 34 4.12 5.28 -6.92
CA ALA A 34 5.57 5.18 -6.91
C ALA A 34 6.20 5.67 -8.23
N ASN A 35 5.47 5.56 -9.33
CA ASN A 35 5.93 5.99 -10.66
C ASN A 35 5.96 7.51 -10.84
N GLU A 36 5.25 8.28 -10.02
CA GLU A 36 5.30 9.75 -10.08
C GLU A 36 6.71 10.27 -9.75
N ASN A 37 7.40 9.63 -8.80
CA ASN A 37 8.77 9.98 -8.44
C ASN A 37 9.63 8.74 -8.18
N PRO A 38 9.88 7.88 -9.18
CA PRO A 38 10.49 6.57 -8.98
C PRO A 38 11.97 6.66 -8.55
N GLY A 39 12.56 7.86 -8.70
CA GLY A 39 13.92 8.15 -8.31
C GLY A 39 14.09 8.79 -6.93
N LEU A 40 13.03 9.26 -6.29
CA LEU A 40 13.14 10.08 -5.07
C LEU A 40 13.35 9.25 -3.80
N PHE A 41 12.74 8.07 -3.72
CA PHE A 41 12.77 7.20 -2.55
C PHE A 41 13.60 5.95 -2.83
N THR A 42 14.23 5.41 -1.80
CA THR A 42 15.08 4.22 -1.97
C THR A 42 14.28 2.97 -2.27
N ILE A 43 13.13 2.83 -1.62
CA ILE A 43 12.14 1.80 -1.92
C ILE A 43 10.86 2.53 -2.28
N PRO A 44 10.67 2.97 -3.54
CA PRO A 44 9.53 3.81 -3.91
C PRO A 44 8.18 3.19 -3.56
N ASN A 45 8.10 1.86 -3.55
CA ASN A 45 6.90 1.09 -3.28
C ASN A 45 7.23 -0.09 -2.34
N LEU A 46 6.65 -0.11 -1.14
CA LEU A 46 6.83 -1.19 -0.18
C LEU A 46 5.56 -2.04 -0.13
N VAL A 47 5.70 -3.36 -0.21
CA VAL A 47 4.58 -4.29 -0.26
C VAL A 47 4.70 -5.33 0.84
N ILE A 48 3.78 -5.29 1.81
CA ILE A 48 3.82 -6.12 3.01
C ILE A 48 2.69 -7.15 2.98
N ARG A 49 3.03 -8.42 2.80
CA ARG A 49 2.07 -9.56 2.78
C ARG A 49 0.89 -9.39 1.83
N THR A 50 1.12 -8.78 0.68
CA THR A 50 0.12 -8.68 -0.39
C THR A 50 0.80 -8.78 -1.75
N GLU A 51 0.07 -8.52 -2.82
CA GLU A 51 0.55 -8.56 -4.21
C GLU A 51 0.75 -7.15 -4.74
N MET A 52 1.61 -7.04 -5.75
CA MET A 52 1.86 -5.83 -6.52
C MET A 52 2.24 -6.20 -7.95
N TYR A 53 1.85 -5.36 -8.88
CA TYR A 53 2.06 -5.56 -10.31
C TYR A 53 2.59 -4.28 -10.95
N ASN A 54 3.52 -4.44 -11.89
CA ASN A 54 4.02 -3.37 -12.74
C ASN A 54 3.94 -3.81 -14.20
N GLU A 55 3.08 -3.16 -14.98
CA GLU A 55 2.92 -3.38 -16.41
C GLU A 55 3.19 -2.06 -17.15
N GLY A 56 4.41 -1.93 -17.70
CA GLY A 56 4.76 -0.81 -18.56
C GLY A 56 5.09 0.53 -17.88
N LEU A 57 5.20 0.56 -16.55
CA LEU A 57 5.71 1.71 -15.80
C LEU A 57 7.21 1.60 -15.55
N ASP A 58 7.83 2.66 -15.01
CA ASP A 58 9.25 2.64 -14.66
C ASP A 58 9.56 1.42 -13.76
N PRO A 59 10.55 0.58 -14.10
CA PRO A 59 10.93 -0.56 -13.28
C PRO A 59 11.27 -0.21 -11.82
N ARG A 60 11.75 1.00 -11.57
CA ARG A 60 12.05 1.51 -10.20
C ARG A 60 10.80 1.68 -9.35
N ALA A 61 9.62 1.87 -9.96
CA ALA A 61 8.34 1.92 -9.26
C ALA A 61 7.87 0.54 -8.80
N SER A 62 8.50 -0.54 -9.27
CA SER A 62 8.21 -1.89 -8.81
C SER A 62 8.51 -2.02 -7.31
N GLY A 63 7.59 -2.68 -6.58
CA GLY A 63 7.66 -2.74 -5.13
C GLY A 63 8.65 -3.77 -4.61
N LEU A 64 9.27 -3.45 -3.47
CA LEU A 64 9.91 -4.44 -2.63
C LEU A 64 8.82 -5.21 -1.87
N ARG A 65 8.70 -6.51 -2.13
CA ARG A 65 7.76 -7.37 -1.41
C ARG A 65 8.44 -8.01 -0.21
N ILE A 66 7.82 -7.86 0.95
CA ILE A 66 8.25 -8.47 2.21
C ILE A 66 7.11 -9.24 2.86
N GLN A 67 7.44 -10.31 3.58
CA GLN A 67 6.50 -11.06 4.41
C GLN A 67 6.42 -10.51 5.82
N GLY A 68 7.51 -9.97 6.31
CA GLY A 68 7.62 -9.42 7.64
C GLY A 68 8.81 -8.48 7.79
N TYR A 69 9.07 -8.12 9.04
CA TYR A 69 10.16 -7.23 9.41
C TYR A 69 11.54 -7.84 9.13
N GLU A 70 11.65 -9.16 9.21
CA GLU A 70 12.90 -9.88 8.98
C GLU A 70 13.44 -9.68 7.57
N ASP A 71 12.54 -9.70 6.57
CA ASP A 71 12.93 -9.45 5.17
C ASP A 71 13.44 -8.01 5.01
N LEU A 72 12.73 -7.05 5.61
CA LEU A 72 13.16 -5.65 5.56
C LEU A 72 14.48 -5.44 6.30
N SER A 73 14.64 -6.09 7.45
CA SER A 73 15.89 -6.10 8.20
C SER A 73 17.06 -6.64 7.36
N THR A 74 16.84 -7.73 6.64
CA THR A 74 17.86 -8.33 5.77
C THR A 74 18.30 -7.39 4.66
N VAL A 75 17.37 -6.62 4.10
CA VAL A 75 17.65 -5.65 3.02
C VAL A 75 18.36 -4.40 3.53
N LEU A 76 17.98 -3.91 4.71
CA LEU A 76 18.43 -2.61 5.22
C LEU A 76 19.62 -2.70 6.18
N LYS A 77 19.83 -3.86 6.84
CA LYS A 77 20.90 -4.01 7.80
C LYS A 77 22.25 -4.00 7.10
N PRO A 78 23.20 -3.15 7.52
CA PRO A 78 24.57 -3.19 7.02
C PRO A 78 25.20 -4.56 7.23
N LEU A 79 25.90 -5.10 6.24
CA LEU A 79 26.61 -6.38 6.35
C LEU A 79 27.68 -6.33 7.44
N ASN A 80 28.31 -5.18 7.60
CA ASN A 80 29.24 -4.91 8.70
C ASN A 80 29.04 -3.47 9.16
N PRO A 81 28.32 -3.21 10.28
CA PRO A 81 28.05 -1.86 10.76
C PRO A 81 29.32 -1.12 11.22
N ASP A 82 30.43 -1.84 11.50
CA ASP A 82 31.68 -1.26 11.92
C ASP A 82 32.62 -0.89 10.74
N LEU A 83 32.23 -1.27 9.53
CA LEU A 83 32.95 -0.87 8.31
C LEU A 83 32.20 0.31 7.68
N GLU A 84 32.62 1.53 7.96
CA GLU A 84 32.28 2.65 7.10
C GLU A 84 32.76 2.32 5.67
N PRO A 85 31.89 2.51 4.64
CA PRO A 85 32.34 2.38 3.25
C PRO A 85 33.48 3.36 3.08
N ARG A 86 34.70 2.87 2.82
CA ARG A 86 35.81 3.77 2.53
C ARG A 86 35.41 4.67 1.38
N ALA A 87 35.47 5.98 1.59
CA ALA A 87 35.09 6.98 0.57
C ALA A 87 35.81 6.73 -0.76
N GLU A 88 37.03 6.20 -0.69
CA GLU A 88 37.84 5.77 -1.82
C GLU A 88 37.23 4.59 -2.59
N LEU A 89 36.66 3.59 -1.89
CA LEU A 89 36.00 2.46 -2.53
C LEU A 89 34.71 2.91 -3.23
N ALA A 90 33.91 3.76 -2.58
CA ALA A 90 32.73 4.34 -3.18
C ALA A 90 33.06 5.16 -4.43
N LYS A 91 34.15 5.94 -4.38
CA LYS A 91 34.64 6.73 -5.52
C LYS A 91 35.13 5.81 -6.66
N ALA A 92 35.92 4.78 -6.35
CA ALA A 92 36.39 3.82 -7.35
C ALA A 92 35.24 3.05 -8.00
N LEU A 93 34.22 2.63 -7.23
CA LEU A 93 33.02 2.00 -7.76
C LEU A 93 32.23 2.95 -8.64
N ALA A 94 32.11 4.24 -8.27
CA ALA A 94 31.46 5.25 -9.08
C ALA A 94 32.19 5.50 -10.40
N GLU A 95 33.53 5.50 -10.41
CA GLU A 95 34.38 5.63 -11.61
C GLU A 95 34.24 4.43 -12.55
N VAL A 96 34.23 3.21 -12.02
CA VAL A 96 33.99 1.99 -12.80
C VAL A 96 32.61 2.00 -13.40
N GLN A 97 31.62 2.39 -12.64
CA GLN A 97 30.24 2.53 -13.12
C GLN A 97 30.09 3.62 -14.16
N TYR A 98 30.78 4.75 -14.02
CA TYR A 98 30.76 5.82 -15.04
C TYR A 98 31.36 5.35 -16.37
N SER A 99 32.47 4.62 -16.34
CA SER A 99 33.11 4.08 -17.56
C SER A 99 32.23 3.02 -18.23
N GLN A 100 31.58 2.15 -17.47
CA GLN A 100 30.59 1.20 -17.99
C GLN A 100 29.34 1.91 -18.55
N GLY A 101 28.90 3.02 -17.93
CA GLY A 101 27.71 3.75 -18.32
C GLY A 101 27.76 4.43 -19.68
N CYS A 102 28.95 4.73 -20.21
CA CYS A 102 29.09 5.24 -21.56
C CYS A 102 28.81 4.17 -22.62
N LEU A 103 29.22 2.93 -22.35
CA LEU A 103 28.98 1.78 -23.23
C LEU A 103 27.50 1.31 -23.13
N GLU A 104 26.95 1.30 -21.91
CA GLU A 104 25.59 0.85 -21.64
C GLU A 104 24.53 1.79 -22.20
N LYS A 105 24.74 3.12 -22.21
CA LYS A 105 23.83 4.08 -22.86
C LYS A 105 23.65 3.83 -24.35
N GLN A 106 24.67 3.28 -25.01
CA GLN A 106 24.59 2.93 -26.43
C GLN A 106 23.87 1.58 -26.63
N LEU A 107 23.83 0.72 -25.63
CA LEU A 107 23.30 -0.65 -25.68
C LEU A 107 21.96 -0.80 -24.94
N ASP A 108 21.58 0.15 -24.09
CA ASP A 108 20.37 0.07 -23.26
C ASP A 108 19.10 0.45 -24.03
N VAL A 109 18.65 -0.49 -24.85
CA VAL A 109 17.41 -0.36 -25.64
C VAL A 109 16.15 -0.44 -24.75
N THR A 110 16.28 -0.91 -23.49
CA THR A 110 15.11 -1.23 -22.64
C THR A 110 15.02 -0.44 -21.36
N THR A 111 15.94 0.48 -21.10
CA THR A 111 16.08 1.23 -19.83
C THR A 111 16.34 0.37 -18.57
N ARG A 112 16.43 -0.96 -18.71
CA ARG A 112 16.63 -1.89 -17.59
C ARG A 112 18.00 -1.71 -16.92
N VAL A 113 19.05 -1.48 -17.71
CA VAL A 113 20.41 -1.25 -17.19
C VAL A 113 20.45 0.07 -16.44
N THR A 114 19.85 1.13 -16.98
CA THR A 114 19.73 2.43 -16.31
C THR A 114 18.95 2.32 -15.00
N ALA A 115 17.86 1.56 -14.97
CA ALA A 115 17.08 1.33 -13.77
C ALA A 115 17.82 0.52 -12.71
N HIS A 116 18.55 -0.54 -13.11
CA HIS A 116 19.39 -1.33 -12.23
C HIS A 116 20.49 -0.48 -11.60
N ARG A 117 21.14 0.37 -12.40
CA ARG A 117 22.17 1.29 -11.95
C ARG A 117 21.65 2.29 -10.91
N ALA A 118 20.53 2.94 -11.20
CA ALA A 118 19.89 3.86 -10.26
C ALA A 118 19.50 3.17 -8.94
N SER A 119 19.09 1.90 -8.99
CA SER A 119 18.82 1.10 -7.80
C SER A 119 20.09 0.76 -7.02
N PHE A 120 21.19 0.47 -7.73
CA PHE A 120 22.48 0.19 -7.11
C PHE A 120 23.11 1.43 -6.46
N GLU A 121 23.08 2.59 -7.13
CA GLU A 121 23.54 3.87 -6.57
C GLU A 121 22.78 4.24 -5.30
N LYS A 122 21.48 3.97 -5.27
CA LYS A 122 20.66 4.12 -4.06
C LYS A 122 21.04 3.13 -2.97
N ALA A 123 21.25 1.86 -3.31
CA ALA A 123 21.69 0.87 -2.35
C ALA A 123 23.04 1.24 -1.72
N LEU A 124 23.97 1.81 -2.48
CA LEU A 124 25.24 2.36 -1.96
C LEU A 124 25.02 3.56 -1.03
N ALA A 125 24.14 4.48 -1.40
CA ALA A 125 23.77 5.61 -0.54
C ALA A 125 23.09 5.16 0.78
N PHE A 126 22.40 4.00 0.76
CA PHE A 126 21.85 3.37 1.94
C PHE A 126 22.89 2.77 2.90
N GLY A 127 23.99 2.28 2.39
CA GLY A 127 25.08 1.71 3.19
C GLY A 127 25.69 2.66 4.21
N GLY A 128 25.33 3.96 4.17
CA GLY A 128 25.73 4.98 5.14
C GLY A 128 25.07 4.89 6.53
N GLY A 129 24.36 3.81 6.85
CA GLY A 129 24.01 3.46 8.24
C GLY A 129 22.78 4.12 8.85
N SER A 130 22.37 5.33 8.42
CA SER A 130 21.34 6.09 9.14
C SER A 130 19.91 5.54 9.00
N VAL A 131 19.60 4.94 7.86
CA VAL A 131 18.24 4.42 7.61
C VAL A 131 17.96 3.14 8.41
N TRP A 132 18.99 2.30 8.59
CA TRP A 132 18.85 1.07 9.38
C TRP A 132 18.37 1.35 10.81
N GLU A 133 18.80 2.45 11.43
CA GLU A 133 18.44 2.78 12.80
C GLU A 133 16.90 2.91 12.98
N TYR A 134 16.20 3.43 11.98
CA TYR A 134 14.74 3.52 12.00
C TYR A 134 14.05 2.17 11.87
N PHE A 135 14.72 1.16 11.34
CA PHE A 135 14.18 -0.19 11.13
C PHE A 135 14.86 -1.26 11.99
N ASN A 136 15.73 -0.85 12.89
CA ASN A 136 16.32 -1.73 13.89
C ASN A 136 15.30 -1.98 15.02
N PHE A 137 14.25 -2.71 14.68
CA PHE A 137 13.25 -3.15 15.65
C PHE A 137 13.90 -4.09 16.65
N LYS A 138 14.20 -3.59 17.84
CA LYS A 138 14.88 -4.30 18.92
C LYS A 138 14.05 -4.29 20.20
N ARG A 139 14.43 -5.13 21.14
CA ARG A 139 13.86 -5.11 22.48
C ARG A 139 14.26 -3.83 23.21
N ASN A 140 13.30 -3.26 23.94
CA ASN A 140 13.48 -2.07 24.76
C ASN A 140 14.26 -0.95 24.03
N PRO A 141 13.74 -0.41 22.93
CA PRO A 141 14.37 0.70 22.24
C PRO A 141 14.46 1.90 23.18
N ALA A 142 15.42 2.79 22.92
CA ALA A 142 15.58 4.00 23.72
C ALA A 142 14.29 4.84 23.75
N PRO A 143 13.84 5.31 24.91
CA PRO A 143 12.66 6.18 25.01
C PRO A 143 12.77 7.38 24.07
N GLY A 144 11.66 7.70 23.37
CA GLY A 144 11.62 8.80 22.42
C GLY A 144 12.27 8.51 21.05
N SER A 145 12.90 7.33 20.88
CA SER A 145 13.35 6.92 19.55
C SER A 145 12.17 6.66 18.62
N SER A 146 12.40 6.76 17.29
CA SER A 146 11.37 6.49 16.28
C SER A 146 10.75 5.10 16.46
N VAL A 147 11.55 4.08 16.78
CA VAL A 147 11.09 2.72 17.05
C VAL A 147 10.23 2.65 18.33
N ALA A 148 10.63 3.35 19.42
CA ALA A 148 9.84 3.38 20.64
C ALA A 148 8.47 4.03 20.42
N ASN A 149 8.43 5.16 19.72
CA ASN A 149 7.20 5.89 19.39
C ASN A 149 6.23 5.03 18.56
N VAL A 150 6.77 4.29 17.59
CA VAL A 150 5.96 3.35 16.80
C VAL A 150 5.43 2.20 17.66
N TYR A 151 6.24 1.64 18.56
CA TYR A 151 5.77 0.58 19.47
C TYR A 151 4.61 1.05 20.33
N GLU A 152 4.72 2.23 20.93
CA GLU A 152 3.67 2.84 21.73
C GLU A 152 2.39 3.05 20.89
N ALA A 153 2.51 3.66 19.71
CA ALA A 153 1.38 3.99 18.86
C ALA A 153 0.59 2.76 18.37
N PHE A 154 1.28 1.63 18.18
CA PHE A 154 0.68 0.40 17.65
C PHE A 154 0.48 -0.68 18.73
N GLY A 155 0.74 -0.37 20.00
CA GLY A 155 0.56 -1.30 21.11
C GLY A 155 1.52 -2.49 21.06
N ILE A 156 2.72 -2.31 20.52
CA ILE A 156 3.75 -3.35 20.45
C ILE A 156 4.51 -3.38 21.79
N ASN A 157 4.55 -4.54 22.43
CA ASN A 157 5.29 -4.71 23.68
C ASN A 157 6.80 -4.60 23.43
N PRO A 158 7.49 -3.58 23.95
CA PRO A 158 8.91 -3.40 23.73
C PRO A 158 9.78 -4.51 24.31
N GLY A 159 9.30 -5.24 25.33
CA GLY A 159 10.02 -6.39 25.90
C GLY A 159 9.97 -7.64 25.02
N ASN A 160 8.98 -7.76 24.13
CA ASN A 160 8.83 -8.87 23.21
C ASN A 160 8.21 -8.43 21.86
N PRO A 161 8.88 -7.55 21.08
CA PRO A 161 8.30 -6.98 19.87
C PRO A 161 8.16 -8.01 18.74
N PHE A 162 9.08 -8.96 18.65
CA PHE A 162 9.17 -9.88 17.50
C PHE A 162 7.95 -10.78 17.33
N SER A 163 7.28 -11.15 18.42
CA SER A 163 6.02 -11.90 18.36
C SER A 163 4.85 -11.09 17.79
N GLN A 164 4.97 -9.77 17.75
CA GLN A 164 3.90 -8.85 17.37
C GLN A 164 4.14 -8.14 16.03
N LEU A 165 5.40 -8.03 15.57
CA LEU A 165 5.73 -7.38 14.31
C LEU A 165 5.09 -8.07 13.08
N GLY A 166 4.78 -9.35 13.17
CA GLY A 166 4.03 -10.09 12.16
C GLY A 166 2.50 -9.90 12.22
N SER A 167 1.97 -9.28 13.27
CA SER A 167 0.54 -9.01 13.44
C SER A 167 0.05 -7.90 12.49
N SER A 168 -1.26 -7.68 12.43
CA SER A 168 -1.86 -6.56 11.70
C SER A 168 -1.31 -5.21 12.15
N GLY A 169 -1.20 -5.00 13.47
CA GLY A 169 -0.61 -3.81 14.07
C GLY A 169 0.87 -3.65 13.74
N GLY A 170 1.65 -4.75 13.82
CA GLY A 170 3.07 -4.74 13.50
C GLY A 170 3.35 -4.39 12.04
N ARG A 171 2.56 -4.94 11.11
CA ARG A 171 2.67 -4.60 9.68
C ARG A 171 2.32 -3.13 9.41
N ALA A 172 1.29 -2.61 10.07
CA ALA A 172 0.93 -1.19 9.99
C ALA A 172 2.02 -0.28 10.61
N ALA A 173 2.67 -0.72 11.68
CA ALA A 173 3.80 -0.03 12.28
C ALA A 173 5.02 0.05 11.34
N ILE A 174 5.36 -1.04 10.65
CA ILE A 174 6.43 -1.06 9.63
C ILE A 174 6.09 -0.10 8.48
N ALA A 175 4.85 -0.11 8.02
CA ALA A 175 4.38 0.80 6.97
C ALA A 175 4.48 2.28 7.39
N ALA A 176 4.03 2.59 8.61
CA ALA A 176 4.12 3.93 9.18
C ALA A 176 5.58 4.41 9.26
N GLN A 177 6.45 3.56 9.79
CA GLN A 177 7.88 3.85 9.92
C GLN A 177 8.53 4.09 8.55
N ALA A 178 8.17 3.30 7.53
CA ALA A 178 8.69 3.46 6.18
C ALA A 178 8.29 4.79 5.53
N LEU A 179 7.04 5.23 5.72
CA LEU A 179 6.54 6.49 5.18
C LEU A 179 7.11 7.70 5.91
N THR A 180 7.14 7.68 7.24
CA THR A 180 7.55 8.84 8.05
C THR A 180 9.06 9.07 8.09
N ASN A 181 9.86 8.05 7.79
CA ASN A 181 11.32 8.17 7.70
C ASN A 181 11.85 8.21 6.25
N GLY A 182 10.97 8.49 5.27
CA GLY A 182 11.39 8.74 3.90
C GLY A 182 11.93 7.52 3.15
N LEU A 183 11.63 6.30 3.62
CA LEU A 183 12.04 5.09 2.92
C LEU A 183 11.22 4.87 1.64
N THR A 184 9.92 5.16 1.71
CA THR A 184 8.96 4.89 0.64
C THR A 184 7.92 6.00 0.50
N GLN A 185 7.31 6.11 -0.67
CA GLN A 185 6.17 6.99 -0.92
C GLN A 185 4.84 6.23 -1.08
N ALA A 186 4.90 4.93 -1.33
CA ALA A 186 3.70 4.11 -1.48
C ALA A 186 3.86 2.79 -0.71
N VAL A 187 2.81 2.38 0.00
CA VAL A 187 2.80 1.12 0.74
C VAL A 187 1.50 0.36 0.48
N SER A 188 1.61 -0.92 0.18
CA SER A 188 0.50 -1.87 0.17
C SER A 188 0.64 -2.85 1.31
N VAL A 189 -0.38 -2.98 2.17
CA VAL A 189 -0.31 -3.80 3.38
C VAL A 189 -1.50 -4.75 3.47
N GLY A 190 -1.23 -6.04 3.65
CA GLY A 190 -2.24 -7.00 4.04
C GLY A 190 -2.49 -6.92 5.56
N VAL A 191 -3.52 -6.19 5.99
CA VAL A 191 -3.79 -5.96 7.43
C VAL A 191 -4.68 -7.03 8.06
N ALA A 192 -5.44 -7.79 7.27
CA ALA A 192 -6.23 -8.91 7.76
C ALA A 192 -6.12 -10.10 6.81
N GLY A 193 -6.33 -11.29 7.32
CA GLY A 193 -6.32 -12.53 6.54
C GLY A 193 -7.23 -13.58 7.17
N GLY A 194 -7.48 -14.68 6.44
CA GLY A 194 -8.35 -15.75 6.90
C GLY A 194 -9.83 -15.33 7.02
N LEU A 195 -10.26 -14.39 6.19
CA LEU A 195 -11.65 -13.90 6.17
C LEU A 195 -12.57 -14.77 5.28
N ASP A 196 -12.06 -15.88 4.75
CA ASP A 196 -12.81 -16.82 3.94
C ASP A 196 -13.53 -17.88 4.81
N THR A 197 -14.59 -17.43 5.49
CA THR A 197 -15.32 -18.21 6.51
C THR A 197 -16.70 -18.60 6.02
N HIS A 198 -16.85 -19.84 5.57
CA HIS A 198 -18.08 -20.39 4.98
C HIS A 198 -18.92 -21.22 5.96
N GLY A 199 -18.41 -21.51 7.14
CA GLY A 199 -19.05 -22.29 8.18
C GLY A 199 -19.36 -21.49 9.45
N ASP A 200 -19.67 -22.19 10.52
CA ASP A 200 -20.02 -21.63 11.83
C ASP A 200 -18.86 -20.86 12.50
N GLU A 201 -17.63 -21.13 12.09
CA GLU A 201 -16.45 -20.35 12.49
C GLU A 201 -16.56 -18.86 12.15
N TRP A 202 -17.47 -18.49 11.24
CA TRP A 202 -17.67 -17.10 10.82
C TRP A 202 -17.89 -16.15 12.00
N ALA A 203 -18.72 -16.51 12.96
CA ALA A 203 -19.10 -15.63 14.06
C ALA A 203 -17.90 -15.29 14.97
N ALA A 204 -16.99 -16.23 15.20
CA ALA A 204 -15.81 -16.04 16.03
C ALA A 204 -14.66 -15.38 15.23
N ASP A 205 -14.34 -15.97 14.08
CA ASP A 205 -13.13 -15.61 13.30
C ASP A 205 -13.26 -14.25 12.60
N GLN A 206 -14.39 -13.98 11.95
CA GLN A 206 -14.57 -12.71 11.24
C GLN A 206 -14.48 -11.50 12.19
N VAL A 207 -15.13 -11.60 13.36
CA VAL A 207 -15.16 -10.50 14.32
C VAL A 207 -13.76 -10.18 14.83
N SER A 208 -13.00 -11.21 15.23
CA SER A 208 -11.65 -11.00 15.76
C SER A 208 -10.69 -10.48 14.70
N ARG A 209 -10.66 -11.10 13.52
CA ARG A 209 -9.74 -10.75 12.43
C ARG A 209 -10.04 -9.38 11.83
N GLN A 210 -11.32 -9.05 11.64
CA GLN A 210 -11.69 -7.71 11.18
C GLN A 210 -11.38 -6.64 12.24
N ARG A 211 -11.62 -6.92 13.52
CA ARG A 211 -11.25 -6.00 14.60
C ARG A 211 -9.76 -5.70 14.60
N GLU A 212 -8.91 -6.70 14.49
CA GLU A 212 -7.46 -6.52 14.38
C GLU A 212 -7.08 -5.64 13.18
N GLY A 213 -7.61 -5.94 11.99
CA GLY A 213 -7.34 -5.16 10.78
C GLY A 213 -7.79 -3.71 10.89
N TRP A 214 -9.01 -3.47 11.35
CA TRP A 214 -9.54 -2.11 11.52
C TRP A 214 -8.83 -1.34 12.64
N THR A 215 -8.43 -2.01 13.72
CA THR A 215 -7.61 -1.40 14.78
C THR A 215 -6.25 -0.97 14.23
N ALA A 216 -5.61 -1.81 13.41
CA ALA A 216 -4.35 -1.47 12.76
C ALA A 216 -4.48 -0.24 11.85
N ILE A 217 -5.55 -0.16 11.04
CA ILE A 217 -5.85 1.00 10.19
C ILE A 217 -6.10 2.26 11.04
N ALA A 218 -6.89 2.15 12.10
CA ALA A 218 -7.20 3.27 12.99
C ALA A 218 -5.95 3.82 13.68
N ASN A 219 -5.09 2.93 14.20
CA ASN A 219 -3.81 3.32 14.81
C ASN A 219 -2.87 3.97 13.78
N PHE A 220 -2.83 3.44 12.57
CA PHE A 220 -2.06 4.03 11.48
C PHE A 220 -2.53 5.46 11.17
N ILE A 221 -3.83 5.68 10.99
CA ILE A 221 -4.40 7.01 10.75
C ILE A 221 -4.10 7.96 11.91
N LYS A 222 -4.27 7.48 13.15
CA LYS A 222 -3.96 8.27 14.35
C LYS A 222 -2.48 8.66 14.39
N TYR A 223 -1.59 7.71 14.11
CA TYR A 223 -0.15 7.95 14.06
C TYR A 223 0.21 9.01 13.02
N MET A 224 -0.32 8.89 11.78
CA MET A 224 -0.06 9.85 10.71
C MET A 224 -0.61 11.26 10.98
N LYS A 225 -1.71 11.37 11.74
CA LYS A 225 -2.26 12.67 12.19
C LYS A 225 -1.41 13.33 13.26
N ASN A 226 -0.73 12.56 14.09
CA ASN A 226 0.05 13.06 15.22
C ASN A 226 1.55 13.18 14.92
N THR A 227 2.03 12.59 13.82
CA THR A 227 3.44 12.66 13.43
C THR A 227 3.63 13.80 12.43
N LEU A 228 4.51 14.72 12.77
CA LEU A 228 4.82 15.87 11.93
C LEU A 228 5.94 15.54 10.95
N ASP A 229 5.84 16.08 9.75
CA ASP A 229 6.89 16.04 8.75
C ASP A 229 8.00 17.07 9.08
N PRO A 230 9.12 17.10 8.35
CA PRO A 230 10.19 18.08 8.56
C PRO A 230 9.76 19.55 8.45
N ASN A 231 8.59 19.83 7.84
CA ASN A 231 8.02 21.17 7.73
C ASN A 231 7.03 21.50 8.86
N GLY A 232 6.88 20.60 9.85
CA GLY A 232 5.97 20.79 10.98
C GLY A 232 4.49 20.54 10.66
N LYS A 233 4.18 19.88 9.54
CA LYS A 233 2.80 19.51 9.17
C LYS A 233 2.54 18.03 9.41
N PRO A 234 1.33 17.63 9.81
CA PRO A 234 0.97 16.22 9.92
C PRO A 234 1.19 15.48 8.60
N TYR A 235 1.75 14.27 8.67
CA TYR A 235 1.86 13.42 7.47
C TYR A 235 0.50 13.13 6.83
N TRP A 236 -0.56 13.14 7.64
CA TRP A 236 -1.94 12.98 7.20
C TRP A 236 -2.38 13.98 6.13
N ASP A 237 -1.86 15.21 6.17
CA ASP A 237 -2.28 16.28 5.29
C ASP A 237 -1.82 16.10 3.83
N ARG A 238 -0.94 15.14 3.59
CA ARG A 238 -0.37 14.85 2.27
C ARG A 238 -0.38 13.37 1.88
N MET A 239 -1.26 12.59 2.50
CA MET A 239 -1.40 11.18 2.18
C MET A 239 -2.84 10.82 1.90
N SER A 240 -3.04 9.72 1.18
CA SER A 240 -4.33 9.08 0.99
C SER A 240 -4.24 7.62 1.36
N ILE A 241 -5.34 7.08 1.88
CA ILE A 241 -5.48 5.69 2.25
C ILE A 241 -6.70 5.10 1.57
N VAL A 242 -6.56 3.86 1.11
CA VAL A 242 -7.67 3.02 0.66
C VAL A 242 -7.61 1.69 1.40
N ALA A 243 -8.75 1.22 1.90
CA ALA A 243 -8.87 -0.10 2.48
C ALA A 243 -10.07 -0.84 1.87
N SER A 244 -9.84 -2.06 1.44
CA SER A 244 -10.83 -2.92 0.81
C SER A 244 -10.49 -4.39 1.02
N SER A 245 -11.44 -5.26 0.68
CA SER A 245 -11.18 -6.67 0.46
C SER A 245 -11.45 -7.03 -1.01
N ASP A 246 -11.13 -8.26 -1.38
CA ASP A 246 -11.35 -8.82 -2.72
C ASP A 246 -12.83 -8.85 -3.13
N PHE A 247 -13.72 -9.10 -2.18
CA PHE A 247 -15.18 -9.00 -2.26
C PHE A 247 -15.79 -9.06 -0.84
N ALA A 248 -17.11 -8.99 -0.73
CA ALA A 248 -17.82 -9.08 0.56
C ALA A 248 -18.30 -10.50 0.86
N ARG A 249 -18.99 -10.63 1.99
CA ARG A 249 -19.75 -11.83 2.38
C ARG A 249 -21.24 -11.57 2.26
N THR A 250 -21.98 -12.64 1.96
CA THR A 250 -23.45 -12.57 1.85
C THR A 250 -24.07 -11.96 3.11
N PRO A 251 -25.06 -11.07 2.98
CA PRO A 251 -25.79 -10.52 4.12
C PRO A 251 -26.52 -11.59 4.95
N ARG A 252 -26.90 -12.71 4.32
CA ARG A 252 -27.58 -13.84 4.95
C ARG A 252 -26.59 -14.93 5.33
N ILE A 253 -26.84 -15.58 6.45
CA ILE A 253 -26.14 -16.77 6.89
C ILE A 253 -26.59 -17.95 6.02
N ASN A 254 -25.65 -18.79 5.60
CA ASN A 254 -25.92 -19.99 4.82
C ASN A 254 -26.28 -21.17 5.73
N THR A 255 -26.61 -22.33 5.14
CA THR A 255 -27.00 -23.56 5.87
C THR A 255 -25.89 -24.16 6.74
N ARG A 256 -24.63 -23.73 6.57
CA ARG A 256 -23.48 -24.16 7.37
C ARG A 256 -23.15 -23.23 8.53
N GLY A 257 -23.98 -22.20 8.76
CA GLY A 257 -23.77 -21.21 9.81
C GLY A 257 -22.80 -20.08 9.45
N GLY A 258 -22.25 -20.06 8.23
CA GLY A 258 -21.31 -19.07 7.76
C GLY A 258 -21.90 -18.14 6.70
N ARG A 259 -21.03 -17.47 5.94
CA ARG A 259 -21.40 -16.54 4.86
C ARG A 259 -20.57 -16.81 3.61
N ASP A 260 -21.25 -16.90 2.48
CA ASP A 260 -20.60 -17.12 1.20
C ASP A 260 -20.08 -15.84 0.55
N HIS A 261 -19.41 -15.95 -0.58
CA HIS A 261 -18.89 -14.82 -1.33
C HIS A 261 -20.02 -13.92 -1.86
N PHE A 262 -19.78 -12.61 -1.87
CA PHE A 262 -20.74 -11.63 -2.37
C PHE A 262 -20.06 -10.55 -3.21
N LEU A 263 -20.63 -10.22 -4.37
CA LEU A 263 -20.01 -9.38 -5.39
C LEU A 263 -19.79 -7.93 -4.98
N TYR A 264 -20.62 -7.40 -4.11
CA TYR A 264 -20.61 -6.00 -3.69
C TYR A 264 -19.89 -5.84 -2.37
N SER A 265 -18.90 -4.94 -2.33
CA SER A 265 -18.07 -4.69 -1.15
C SER A 265 -18.01 -3.21 -0.83
N GLY A 266 -17.80 -2.88 0.43
CA GLY A 266 -17.47 -1.53 0.86
C GLY A 266 -15.98 -1.24 0.69
N VAL A 267 -15.66 0.02 0.40
CA VAL A 267 -14.29 0.53 0.31
C VAL A 267 -14.18 1.76 1.19
N LEU A 268 -13.19 1.81 2.07
CA LEU A 268 -12.83 3.03 2.79
C LEU A 268 -11.82 3.81 1.97
N ILE A 269 -12.09 5.08 1.72
CA ILE A 269 -11.12 6.06 1.22
C ILE A 269 -11.02 7.24 2.18
N ALA A 270 -9.82 7.75 2.43
CA ALA A 270 -9.61 8.87 3.33
C ALA A 270 -8.27 9.57 3.04
N GLY A 271 -8.09 10.78 3.56
CA GLY A 271 -6.82 11.51 3.52
C GLY A 271 -6.91 12.85 2.80
N ALA A 272 -5.76 13.32 2.34
CA ALA A 272 -5.66 14.57 1.59
C ALA A 272 -6.49 14.48 0.30
N GLY A 273 -7.16 15.57 -0.06
CA GLY A 273 -7.99 15.62 -1.28
C GLY A 273 -9.32 14.84 -1.20
N ILE A 274 -9.53 14.03 -0.16
CA ILE A 274 -10.76 13.24 0.01
C ILE A 274 -11.68 13.92 1.03
N LYS A 275 -12.94 14.13 0.65
CA LYS A 275 -14.00 14.66 1.52
C LYS A 275 -14.51 13.53 2.40
N GLY A 276 -14.29 13.65 3.71
CA GLY A 276 -14.71 12.66 4.70
C GLY A 276 -16.17 12.80 5.16
N ASN A 277 -16.54 11.97 6.15
CA ASN A 277 -17.84 11.95 6.83
C ASN A 277 -19.04 11.76 5.90
N GLN A 278 -18.88 10.93 4.88
CA GLN A 278 -19.98 10.61 3.97
C GLN A 278 -19.93 9.15 3.54
N VAL A 279 -21.08 8.68 3.08
CA VAL A 279 -21.21 7.40 2.38
C VAL A 279 -21.58 7.72 0.94
N VAL A 280 -20.87 7.11 0.00
CA VAL A 280 -21.12 7.25 -1.44
C VAL A 280 -21.67 5.92 -1.94
N GLY A 281 -22.87 5.96 -2.50
CA GLY A 281 -23.60 4.77 -2.95
C GLY A 281 -24.35 4.06 -1.82
N GLN A 282 -25.15 3.11 -2.21
CA GLN A 282 -25.95 2.27 -1.31
C GLN A 282 -26.25 0.90 -1.93
N THR A 283 -26.88 0.03 -1.16
CA THR A 283 -27.39 -1.27 -1.61
C THR A 283 -28.91 -1.30 -1.53
N ARG A 284 -29.54 -2.06 -2.41
CA ARG A 284 -30.98 -2.30 -2.37
C ARG A 284 -31.36 -3.16 -1.16
N ASN A 285 -32.52 -2.88 -0.59
CA ASN A 285 -33.01 -3.62 0.59
C ASN A 285 -33.51 -5.04 0.28
N ILE A 286 -33.77 -5.36 -0.99
CA ILE A 286 -34.36 -6.65 -1.39
C ILE A 286 -33.28 -7.72 -1.56
N ASP A 287 -32.22 -7.42 -2.31
CA ASP A 287 -31.17 -8.37 -2.69
C ASP A 287 -29.77 -7.94 -2.25
N TYR A 288 -29.66 -6.76 -1.64
CA TYR A 288 -28.42 -6.15 -1.16
C TYR A 288 -27.37 -5.87 -2.25
N HIS A 289 -27.80 -5.88 -3.53
CA HIS A 289 -26.94 -5.47 -4.63
C HIS A 289 -26.68 -3.97 -4.57
N GLY A 290 -25.48 -3.56 -4.99
CA GLY A 290 -25.16 -2.15 -5.12
C GLY A 290 -26.04 -1.48 -6.18
N GLU A 291 -26.51 -0.29 -5.89
CA GLU A 291 -27.24 0.53 -6.87
C GLU A 291 -26.28 1.31 -7.76
N PRO A 292 -26.63 1.55 -9.05
CA PRO A 292 -25.95 2.54 -9.83
C PRO A 292 -26.15 3.92 -9.20
N ILE A 293 -25.17 4.80 -9.35
CA ILE A 293 -25.18 6.14 -8.76
C ILE A 293 -24.85 7.22 -9.77
N ASP A 294 -25.32 8.41 -9.53
CA ASP A 294 -24.72 9.62 -10.07
C ASP A 294 -23.40 9.90 -9.33
N HIS A 295 -22.28 9.79 -10.01
CA HIS A 295 -20.93 9.97 -9.44
C HIS A 295 -20.65 11.41 -8.99
N SER A 296 -21.44 12.40 -9.44
CA SER A 296 -21.31 13.79 -9.02
C SER A 296 -21.92 14.03 -7.65
N THR A 297 -23.05 13.38 -7.35
CA THR A 297 -23.80 13.53 -6.10
C THR A 297 -23.59 12.39 -5.12
N GLY A 298 -23.17 11.22 -5.59
CA GLY A 298 -23.02 9.99 -4.81
C GLY A 298 -24.33 9.31 -4.45
N LYS A 299 -25.46 9.76 -5.01
CA LYS A 299 -26.81 9.24 -4.75
C LYS A 299 -27.20 8.20 -5.80
N PRO A 300 -28.12 7.26 -5.45
CA PRO A 300 -28.68 6.34 -6.41
C PRO A 300 -29.29 7.06 -7.62
N ASP A 301 -29.02 6.53 -8.79
CA ASP A 301 -29.54 7.00 -10.07
C ASP A 301 -29.61 5.81 -11.04
N GLU A 302 -30.79 5.49 -11.53
CA GLU A 302 -31.01 4.39 -12.47
C GLU A 302 -30.24 4.58 -13.79
N MET A 303 -29.99 5.83 -14.18
CA MET A 303 -29.20 6.21 -15.36
C MET A 303 -27.70 6.33 -15.05
N GLY A 304 -27.31 6.15 -13.79
CA GLY A 304 -25.94 6.25 -13.32
C GLY A 304 -25.12 5.00 -13.60
N ALA A 305 -23.99 4.87 -12.91
CA ALA A 305 -23.09 3.73 -13.04
C ALA A 305 -22.72 3.15 -11.67
N HIS A 306 -22.45 1.83 -11.63
CA HIS A 306 -21.88 1.21 -10.45
C HIS A 306 -20.45 1.69 -10.19
N ILE A 307 -20.09 1.89 -8.92
CA ILE A 307 -18.72 2.15 -8.52
C ILE A 307 -17.87 0.90 -8.78
N ARG A 308 -16.75 1.07 -9.47
CA ARG A 308 -15.80 0.00 -9.82
C ARG A 308 -14.41 0.32 -9.22
N PRO A 309 -13.52 -0.66 -9.07
CA PRO A 309 -12.14 -0.42 -8.64
C PRO A 309 -11.41 0.70 -9.41
N PRO A 310 -11.48 0.81 -10.76
CA PRO A 310 -10.82 1.92 -11.46
C PRO A 310 -11.38 3.30 -11.09
N ASP A 311 -12.66 3.40 -10.73
CA ASP A 311 -13.28 4.67 -10.32
C ASP A 311 -12.73 5.13 -8.97
N VAL A 312 -12.49 4.18 -8.04
CA VAL A 312 -11.83 4.43 -6.75
C VAL A 312 -10.38 4.90 -6.96
N HIS A 313 -9.63 4.22 -7.82
CA HIS A 313 -8.24 4.58 -8.12
C HIS A 313 -8.14 5.98 -8.73
N ALA A 314 -8.97 6.25 -9.75
CA ALA A 314 -9.00 7.55 -10.40
C ALA A 314 -9.34 8.68 -9.42
N THR A 315 -10.33 8.46 -8.54
CA THR A 315 -10.72 9.44 -7.53
C THR A 315 -9.62 9.73 -6.52
N LEU A 316 -8.88 8.70 -6.09
CA LEU A 316 -7.74 8.89 -5.17
C LEU A 316 -6.58 9.63 -5.83
N LEU A 317 -6.24 9.33 -7.08
CA LEU A 317 -5.20 10.03 -7.81
C LEU A 317 -5.57 11.49 -8.06
N GLU A 318 -6.80 11.77 -8.48
CA GLU A 318 -7.31 13.14 -8.66
C GLU A 318 -7.25 13.91 -7.36
N GLY A 319 -7.70 13.33 -6.25
CA GLY A 319 -7.60 13.95 -4.92
C GLY A 319 -6.18 14.25 -4.46
N ALA A 320 -5.19 13.57 -5.01
CA ALA A 320 -3.77 13.84 -4.79
C ALA A 320 -3.16 14.82 -5.82
N GLY A 321 -3.94 15.31 -6.77
CA GLY A 321 -3.43 16.16 -7.87
C GLY A 321 -2.64 15.39 -8.92
N LEU A 322 -2.81 14.06 -9.00
CA LEU A 322 -2.11 13.18 -9.95
C LEU A 322 -3.02 12.82 -11.14
N SER A 323 -2.41 12.60 -12.30
CA SER A 323 -3.18 12.20 -13.48
C SER A 323 -3.70 10.77 -13.35
N TYR A 324 -5.01 10.60 -13.47
CA TYR A 324 -5.66 9.29 -13.48
C TYR A 324 -5.90 8.72 -14.89
N LYS A 325 -5.68 9.51 -15.94
CA LYS A 325 -6.04 9.13 -17.32
C LYS A 325 -5.37 7.85 -17.83
N ASN A 326 -4.20 7.53 -17.31
CA ASN A 326 -3.41 6.37 -17.71
C ASN A 326 -3.58 5.16 -16.76
N VAL A 327 -4.34 5.29 -15.68
CA VAL A 327 -4.48 4.25 -14.65
C VAL A 327 -5.23 3.03 -15.17
N SER A 328 -6.20 3.25 -16.06
CA SER A 328 -7.04 2.18 -16.55
C SER A 328 -7.56 2.49 -17.96
N ASN A 329 -7.45 1.52 -18.86
CA ASN A 329 -8.11 1.56 -20.18
C ASN A 329 -9.63 1.35 -20.05
N GLN A 330 -10.20 1.37 -18.86
CA GLN A 330 -11.60 1.07 -18.55
C GLN A 330 -12.47 2.34 -18.42
N SER A 331 -11.98 3.48 -18.86
CA SER A 331 -12.69 4.77 -18.79
C SER A 331 -13.27 5.01 -17.38
N PRO A 332 -12.42 5.22 -16.37
CA PRO A 332 -12.89 5.42 -15.00
C PRO A 332 -13.73 6.69 -14.88
N VAL A 333 -14.71 6.64 -13.99
CA VAL A 333 -15.56 7.78 -13.65
C VAL A 333 -15.16 8.31 -12.27
N LEU A 334 -14.86 9.59 -12.17
CA LEU A 334 -14.53 10.22 -10.89
C LEU A 334 -15.74 10.32 -9.99
N MET A 335 -15.61 9.89 -8.76
CA MET A 335 -16.58 10.18 -7.69
C MET A 335 -16.37 11.62 -7.20
N GLN A 336 -16.94 12.59 -7.94
CA GLN A 336 -16.76 14.02 -7.66
C GLN A 336 -17.18 14.38 -6.22
N THR A 337 -18.25 13.78 -5.73
CA THR A 337 -18.75 13.98 -4.36
C THR A 337 -17.72 13.58 -3.29
N ALA A 338 -16.78 12.69 -3.61
CA ALA A 338 -15.73 12.23 -2.68
C ALA A 338 -14.49 13.12 -2.69
N LEU A 339 -14.39 14.11 -3.59
CA LEU A 339 -13.27 15.03 -3.69
C LEU A 339 -13.50 16.29 -2.86
N LYS A 340 -12.43 16.84 -2.29
CA LYS A 340 -12.45 18.20 -1.74
C LYS A 340 -12.45 19.20 -2.88
N SER A 341 -13.23 20.25 -2.73
CA SER A 341 -13.23 21.42 -3.62
C SER A 341 -11.98 22.25 -3.43
#